data_e49adb640410c3d6cd1807e1a0b2f393
#
_entry.id   e49adb640410c3d6cd1807e1a0b2f393
#
_cell.length_a   1.000
_cell.length_b   1.000
_cell.length_c   1.000
_cell.angle_alpha   90.00
_cell.angle_beta   90.00
_cell.angle_gamma   90.00
#
_symmetry.space_group_name_H-M   'P 1'
#
loop_
_entity.id
_entity.type
_entity.pdbx_description
1 polymer ?
#
loop_
_entity_poly.entity_id
_entity_poly.type
_entity_poly.pdbx_seq_one_letter_code
_entity_poly.pdbx_strand_id
1 'polypeptide(L)'
;MSLSRRFGLAGLLSVVLAGAANAATIFTPPVIPDDDGSFFCLVTNVSAQTLAVMIDVLDVNGGTSGHTGFIVPPLETRAAPGHGASGDRVCRITVNGSKNTIRASVEVLSSGSAIEAVYPVP
;
A
#
# COMPACT_ATOMS: atom_id res chain seq x y z
N MET A 1 -21.65 -38.74 6.31
CA MET A 1 -21.48 -38.06 5.02
C MET A 1 -21.77 -36.56 5.10
N SER A 2 -22.85 -36.11 5.71
CA SER A 2 -23.16 -34.70 5.88
C SER A 2 -22.19 -33.97 6.81
N LEU A 3 -21.56 -34.66 7.75
CA LEU A 3 -20.58 -34.13 8.68
C LEU A 3 -19.27 -33.71 8.00
N SER A 4 -18.78 -34.46 7.02
CA SER A 4 -17.52 -34.13 6.33
C SER A 4 -17.64 -32.87 5.48
N ARG A 5 -18.82 -32.61 4.91
CA ARG A 5 -19.07 -31.37 4.17
C ARG A 5 -19.09 -30.14 5.08
N ARG A 6 -19.58 -30.26 6.30
CA ARG A 6 -19.58 -29.17 7.28
C ARG A 6 -18.19 -28.86 7.77
N PHE A 7 -17.34 -29.85 7.95
CA PHE A 7 -15.94 -29.65 8.31
C PHE A 7 -15.15 -28.94 7.21
N GLY A 8 -15.39 -29.27 5.95
CA GLY A 8 -14.73 -28.60 4.82
C GLY A 8 -15.06 -27.10 4.74
N LEU A 9 -16.31 -26.71 4.97
CA LEU A 9 -16.73 -25.31 5.00
C LEU A 9 -16.12 -24.55 6.18
N ALA A 10 -16.08 -25.15 7.35
CA ALA A 10 -15.44 -24.54 8.52
C ALA A 10 -13.93 -24.34 8.31
N GLY A 11 -13.25 -25.30 7.66
CA GLY A 11 -11.84 -25.18 7.31
C GLY A 11 -11.56 -24.03 6.34
N LEU A 12 -12.40 -23.83 5.32
CA LEU A 12 -12.28 -22.72 4.38
C LEU A 12 -12.46 -21.37 5.04
N LEU A 13 -13.44 -21.21 5.91
CA LEU A 13 -13.67 -19.99 6.67
C LEU A 13 -12.48 -19.66 7.58
N SER A 14 -11.90 -20.66 8.24
CA SER A 14 -10.72 -20.47 9.07
C SER A 14 -9.50 -19.97 8.28
N VAL A 15 -9.29 -20.49 7.06
CA VAL A 15 -8.19 -20.05 6.18
C VAL A 15 -8.38 -18.61 5.75
N VAL A 16 -9.59 -18.18 5.40
CA VAL A 16 -9.88 -16.79 5.02
C VAL A 16 -9.63 -15.84 6.19
N LEU A 17 -10.08 -16.20 7.40
CA LEU A 17 -9.86 -15.40 8.60
C LEU A 17 -8.38 -15.31 8.96
N ALA A 18 -7.62 -16.39 8.84
CA ALA A 18 -6.18 -16.39 9.08
C ALA A 18 -5.44 -15.48 8.08
N GLY A 19 -5.84 -15.48 6.78
CA GLY A 19 -5.29 -14.58 5.79
C GLY A 19 -5.54 -13.11 6.11
N ALA A 20 -6.74 -12.76 6.57
CA ALA A 20 -7.08 -11.40 6.99
C ALA A 20 -6.30 -10.97 8.24
N ALA A 21 -6.07 -11.88 9.20
CA ALA A 21 -5.32 -11.60 10.42
C ALA A 21 -3.84 -11.34 10.19
N ASN A 22 -3.28 -11.75 9.04
CA ASN A 22 -1.87 -11.58 8.69
C ASN A 22 -1.61 -10.32 7.85
N ALA A 23 -2.62 -9.47 7.64
CA ALA A 23 -2.45 -8.22 6.92
C ALA A 23 -1.50 -7.28 7.69
N ALA A 24 -0.59 -6.64 6.97
CA ALA A 24 0.35 -5.69 7.53
C ALA A 24 0.07 -4.29 7.00
N THR A 25 0.33 -3.29 7.84
CA THR A 25 0.22 -1.88 7.46
C THR A 25 1.56 -1.20 7.64
N ILE A 26 1.97 -0.45 6.63
CA ILE A 26 3.22 0.31 6.59
C ILE A 26 2.89 1.76 6.30
N PHE A 27 3.59 2.67 6.99
CA PHE A 27 3.50 4.11 6.74
C PHE A 27 4.82 4.61 6.15
N THR A 28 4.74 5.46 5.13
CA THR A 28 5.91 6.14 4.62
C THR A 28 6.25 7.34 5.52
N PRO A 29 7.49 7.87 5.44
CA PRO A 29 7.79 9.16 6.04
C PRO A 29 6.87 10.26 5.49
N PRO A 30 6.52 11.28 6.29
CA PRO A 30 5.74 12.40 5.79
C PRO A 30 6.52 13.22 4.77
N VAL A 31 5.84 13.67 3.73
CA VAL A 31 6.40 14.54 2.69
C VAL A 31 5.51 15.75 2.49
N ILE A 32 6.11 16.86 2.08
CA ILE A 32 5.40 18.09 1.73
C ILE A 32 5.60 18.30 0.22
N PRO A 33 4.61 17.98 -0.62
CA PRO A 33 4.73 18.26 -2.04
C PRO A 33 4.63 19.76 -2.31
N ASP A 34 5.32 20.23 -3.36
CA ASP A 34 5.18 21.59 -3.84
C ASP A 34 3.75 21.83 -4.34
N ASP A 35 3.31 23.10 -4.37
CA ASP A 35 1.94 23.47 -4.78
C ASP A 35 1.59 22.94 -6.18
N ASP A 36 2.55 23.01 -7.11
CA ASP A 36 2.39 22.50 -8.48
C ASP A 36 3.03 21.13 -8.67
N GLY A 37 3.59 20.55 -7.63
CA GLY A 37 4.22 19.26 -7.65
C GLY A 37 3.24 18.13 -7.40
N SER A 38 3.72 16.92 -7.63
CA SER A 38 3.00 15.71 -7.31
C SER A 38 3.91 14.74 -6.57
N PHE A 39 3.30 13.74 -5.97
CA PHE A 39 4.06 12.66 -5.37
C PHE A 39 3.40 11.32 -5.68
N PHE A 40 4.18 10.27 -5.56
CA PHE A 40 3.72 8.91 -5.77
C PHE A 40 4.08 8.06 -4.58
N CYS A 41 3.12 7.27 -4.13
CA CYS A 41 3.37 6.17 -3.21
C CYS A 41 3.70 4.94 -4.05
N LEU A 42 4.90 4.38 -3.88
CA LEU A 42 5.33 3.24 -4.65
C LEU A 42 5.41 2.00 -3.77
N VAL A 43 5.01 0.87 -4.32
CA VAL A 43 5.13 -0.42 -3.65
C VAL A 43 5.63 -1.45 -4.64
N THR A 44 6.65 -2.22 -4.24
CA THR A 44 7.19 -3.32 -5.00
C THR A 44 6.96 -4.63 -4.23
N ASN A 45 6.41 -5.61 -4.92
CA ASN A 45 6.26 -6.95 -4.36
C ASN A 45 7.59 -7.70 -4.48
N VAL A 46 8.26 -7.96 -3.36
CA VAL A 46 9.53 -8.71 -3.33
C VAL A 46 9.32 -10.16 -2.94
N SER A 47 8.09 -10.62 -2.87
CA SER A 47 7.75 -12.02 -2.58
C SER A 47 7.55 -12.83 -3.86
N ALA A 48 7.40 -14.13 -3.70
CA ALA A 48 7.12 -15.05 -4.81
C ALA A 48 5.62 -15.19 -5.10
N GLN A 49 4.76 -14.50 -4.35
CA GLN A 49 3.31 -14.61 -4.46
C GLN A 49 2.70 -13.29 -4.91
N THR A 50 1.57 -13.37 -5.61
CA THR A 50 0.77 -12.20 -5.94
C THR A 50 0.13 -11.63 -4.68
N LEU A 51 0.23 -10.32 -4.48
CA LEU A 51 -0.27 -9.62 -3.30
C LEU A 51 -1.40 -8.68 -3.66
N ALA A 52 -2.35 -8.54 -2.75
CA ALA A 52 -3.33 -7.47 -2.77
C ALA A 52 -2.83 -6.32 -1.89
N VAL A 53 -2.75 -5.13 -2.43
CA VAL A 53 -2.21 -3.96 -1.76
C VAL A 53 -3.21 -2.82 -1.84
N MET A 54 -3.41 -2.14 -0.72
CA MET A 54 -4.22 -0.94 -0.65
C MET A 54 -3.33 0.23 -0.25
N ILE A 55 -3.39 1.31 -1.00
CA ILE A 55 -2.63 2.53 -0.71
C ILE A 55 -3.60 3.66 -0.41
N ASP A 56 -3.49 4.22 0.78
CA ASP A 56 -4.21 5.41 1.21
C ASP A 56 -3.24 6.58 1.34
N VAL A 57 -3.59 7.71 0.77
CA VAL A 57 -2.86 8.95 0.97
C VAL A 57 -3.55 9.74 2.07
N LEU A 58 -2.84 9.98 3.15
CA LEU A 58 -3.37 10.68 4.33
C LEU A 58 -2.86 12.12 4.35
N ASP A 59 -3.75 13.03 4.74
CA ASP A 59 -3.39 14.42 4.96
C ASP A 59 -2.98 14.67 6.44
N VAL A 60 -2.62 15.90 6.74
CA VAL A 60 -2.16 16.30 8.09
C VAL A 60 -3.23 16.07 9.17
N ASN A 61 -4.50 16.03 8.82
CA ASN A 61 -5.60 15.80 9.76
C ASN A 61 -5.99 14.32 9.88
N GLY A 62 -5.26 13.43 9.20
CA GLY A 62 -5.58 12.02 9.14
C GLY A 62 -6.70 11.66 8.16
N GLY A 63 -7.20 12.63 7.40
CA GLY A 63 -8.19 12.37 6.34
C GLY A 63 -7.55 11.69 5.14
N THR A 64 -8.32 10.88 4.42
CA THR A 64 -7.86 10.21 3.21
C THR A 64 -8.08 11.09 2.01
N SER A 65 -7.00 11.48 1.31
CA SER A 65 -7.07 12.25 0.08
C SER A 65 -6.91 11.40 -1.18
N GLY A 66 -6.59 10.14 -1.04
CA GLY A 66 -6.50 9.16 -2.12
C GLY A 66 -6.61 7.76 -1.58
N HIS A 67 -7.21 6.86 -2.36
CA HIS A 67 -7.43 5.47 -1.96
C HIS A 67 -7.40 4.60 -3.22
N THR A 68 -6.41 3.72 -3.33
CA THR A 68 -6.22 2.90 -4.53
C THR A 68 -5.82 1.48 -4.15
N GLY A 69 -6.51 0.50 -4.73
CA GLY A 69 -6.21 -0.91 -4.58
C GLY A 69 -5.49 -1.47 -5.79
N PHE A 70 -4.52 -2.35 -5.56
CA PHE A 70 -3.74 -3.01 -6.61
C PHE A 70 -3.61 -4.49 -6.35
N ILE A 71 -3.58 -5.25 -7.43
CA ILE A 71 -3.05 -6.62 -7.42
C ILE A 71 -1.63 -6.52 -7.98
N VAL A 72 -0.64 -6.95 -7.19
CA VAL A 72 0.77 -6.78 -7.52
C VAL A 72 1.42 -8.16 -7.68
N PRO A 73 1.71 -8.57 -8.91
CA PRO A 73 2.45 -9.81 -9.15
C PRO A 73 3.88 -9.75 -8.59
N PRO A 74 4.56 -10.90 -8.44
CA PRO A 74 5.93 -10.93 -7.97
C PRO A 74 6.86 -10.01 -8.77
N LEU A 75 7.71 -9.27 -8.07
CA LEU A 75 8.75 -8.37 -8.61
C LEU A 75 8.21 -7.17 -9.39
N GLU A 76 6.90 -6.94 -9.37
CA GLU A 76 6.33 -5.75 -10.01
C GLU A 76 6.14 -4.62 -9.02
N THR A 77 6.12 -3.40 -9.55
CA THR A 77 5.91 -2.17 -8.81
C THR A 77 4.61 -1.52 -9.25
N ARG A 78 3.90 -0.95 -8.28
CA ARG A 78 2.72 -0.12 -8.53
C ARG A 78 2.89 1.22 -7.85
N ALA A 79 2.34 2.25 -8.47
CA ALA A 79 2.40 3.61 -7.97
C ALA A 79 0.98 4.18 -7.81
N ALA A 80 0.71 4.77 -6.67
CA ALA A 80 -0.51 5.52 -6.43
C ALA A 80 -0.18 7.01 -6.43
N PRO A 81 -0.76 7.80 -7.33
CA PRO A 81 -0.50 9.23 -7.37
C PRO A 81 -1.18 9.94 -6.20
N GLY A 82 -0.49 10.92 -5.64
CA GLY A 82 -1.07 11.90 -4.72
C GLY A 82 -1.00 13.27 -5.35
N HIS A 83 -2.03 14.08 -5.14
CA HIS A 83 -2.05 15.45 -5.62
C HIS A 83 -1.93 16.39 -4.42
N GLY A 84 -1.02 17.35 -4.55
CA GLY A 84 -0.69 18.22 -3.45
C GLY A 84 -1.58 19.44 -3.39
N ALA A 85 -2.45 19.52 -2.39
CA ALA A 85 -2.62 20.78 -1.71
C ALA A 85 -1.46 20.91 -0.73
N SER A 86 -1.14 22.13 -0.30
CA SER A 86 -0.12 22.36 0.71
C SER A 86 -0.35 21.53 1.97
N GLY A 87 0.70 21.04 2.58
CA GLY A 87 0.66 20.29 3.82
C GLY A 87 1.26 18.90 3.71
N ASP A 88 1.51 18.30 4.85
CA ASP A 88 2.14 16.99 4.94
C ASP A 88 1.24 15.90 4.36
N ARG A 89 1.86 14.94 3.69
CA ARG A 89 1.21 13.74 3.16
C ARG A 89 1.97 12.52 3.61
N VAL A 90 1.23 11.47 3.92
CA VAL A 90 1.76 10.16 4.31
C VAL A 90 1.04 9.09 3.50
N CYS A 91 1.78 8.11 3.02
CA CYS A 91 1.18 6.92 2.41
C CYS A 91 0.98 5.85 3.48
N ARG A 92 -0.24 5.34 3.58
CA ARG A 92 -0.55 4.15 4.37
C ARG A 92 -0.75 3.00 3.42
N ILE A 93 0.09 1.98 3.53
CA ILE A 93 0.08 0.82 2.64
C ILE A 93 -0.33 -0.39 3.44
N THR A 94 -1.42 -1.03 3.02
CA THR A 94 -1.92 -2.26 3.63
C THR A 94 -1.75 -3.40 2.63
N VAL A 95 -1.15 -4.49 3.05
CA VAL A 95 -0.88 -5.66 2.22
C VAL A 95 -1.46 -6.91 2.89
N ASN A 96 -1.94 -7.85 2.09
CA ASN A 96 -2.45 -9.14 2.57
C ASN A 96 -1.33 -10.16 2.85
N GLY A 97 -0.22 -9.70 3.37
CA GLY A 97 0.94 -10.49 3.73
C GLY A 97 1.74 -9.78 4.80
N SER A 98 2.91 -10.31 5.13
CA SER A 98 3.78 -9.67 6.11
C SER A 98 4.43 -8.42 5.48
N LYS A 99 4.88 -7.51 6.33
CA LYS A 99 5.58 -6.30 5.87
C LYS A 99 6.86 -6.61 5.10
N ASN A 100 7.41 -7.80 5.24
CA ASN A 100 8.62 -8.22 4.54
C ASN A 100 8.37 -8.60 3.07
N THR A 101 7.10 -8.72 2.66
CA THR A 101 6.74 -9.07 1.28
C THR A 101 6.79 -7.90 0.33
N ILE A 102 6.86 -6.67 0.85
CA ILE A 102 6.88 -5.46 0.03
C ILE A 102 8.04 -4.56 0.40
N ARG A 103 8.40 -3.70 -0.54
CA ARG A 103 9.22 -2.51 -0.32
C ARG A 103 8.41 -1.31 -0.75
N ALA A 104 8.40 -0.30 0.09
CA ALA A 104 7.62 0.90 -0.15
C ALA A 104 8.52 2.13 -0.15
N SER A 105 8.14 3.12 -0.92
CA SER A 105 8.80 4.42 -0.95
C SER A 105 7.79 5.49 -1.37
N VAL A 106 8.17 6.73 -1.16
CA VAL A 106 7.43 7.87 -1.68
C VAL A 106 8.38 8.67 -2.57
N GLU A 107 7.89 9.03 -3.75
CA GLU A 107 8.63 9.81 -4.73
C GLU A 107 7.97 11.17 -4.87
N VAL A 108 8.74 12.24 -4.70
CA VAL A 108 8.26 13.61 -4.81
C VAL A 108 8.80 14.20 -6.10
N LEU A 109 7.90 14.78 -6.90
CA LEU A 109 8.25 15.43 -8.17
C LEU A 109 8.02 16.92 -8.04
N SER A 110 8.96 17.69 -8.57
CA SER A 110 8.79 19.14 -8.70
C SER A 110 7.82 19.46 -9.84
N SER A 111 7.37 20.71 -9.92
CA SER A 111 6.67 21.20 -11.10
C SER A 111 7.54 20.97 -12.34
N GLY A 112 6.98 20.37 -13.38
CA GLY A 112 7.75 19.95 -14.57
C GLY A 112 8.19 18.48 -14.54
N SER A 113 7.74 17.72 -13.55
CA SER A 113 7.92 16.27 -13.44
C SER A 113 9.37 15.80 -13.23
N ALA A 114 10.26 16.69 -12.78
CA ALA A 114 11.59 16.27 -12.34
C ALA A 114 11.51 15.60 -10.96
N ILE A 115 12.22 14.49 -10.77
CA ILE A 115 12.27 13.81 -9.48
C ILE A 115 13.01 14.70 -8.50
N GLU A 116 12.34 15.10 -7.42
CA GLU A 116 12.92 15.95 -6.37
C GLU A 116 13.52 15.10 -5.25
N ALA A 117 12.79 14.07 -4.82
CA ALA A 117 13.25 13.20 -3.74
C ALA A 117 12.55 11.85 -3.78
N VAL A 118 13.23 10.83 -3.28
CA VAL A 118 12.69 9.49 -3.04
C VAL A 118 12.97 9.11 -1.59
N TYR A 119 11.93 8.76 -0.86
CA TYR A 119 12.02 8.42 0.55
C TYR A 119 11.65 6.95 0.75
N PRO A 120 12.64 6.06 0.93
CA PRO A 120 12.35 4.66 1.19
C PRO A 120 11.79 4.47 2.60
N VAL A 121 10.96 3.46 2.75
CA VAL A 121 10.49 3.02 4.06
C VAL A 121 11.55 2.10 4.67
N PRO A 122 12.02 2.41 5.87
CA PRO A 122 13.02 1.60 6.56
C PRO A 122 12.51 0.20 6.95
#